data_5aa3e3de8a06528b2940e59f158863de
#
_entry.id   5aa3e3de8a06528b2940e59f158863de
#
_cell.length_a   1.000
_cell.length_b   1.000
_cell.length_c   1.000
_cell.angle_alpha   90.00
_cell.angle_beta   90.00
_cell.angle_gamma   90.00
#
_symmetry.space_group_name_H-M   'P 1'
#
loop_
_entity.id
_entity.type
_entity.pdbx_description
1 polymer ?
#
loop_
_entity_poly.entity_id
_entity_poly.type
_entity_poly.pdbx_seq_one_letter_code
_entity_poly.pdbx_strand_id
1 'polypeptide(L)'
;MILAKPAPFVSAFIEAVDQASRQDHPNAGLSAIQRTWLAFCVTATLVTHSICWARFERASLGTYSVAALSWMFRHSKLPWDQLLVASVRVILRDHGITSGSLVIDDTDNPRSKSAQKLAYLYKRRE
;
A
#
# COMPACT_ATOMS: atom_id res chain seq x y z
N MET A 1 -0.14 -8.25 20.78
CA MET A 1 0.25 -6.85 20.54
C MET A 1 -0.94 -6.08 20.01
N ILE A 2 -1.27 -4.99 20.65
CA ILE A 2 -2.43 -4.17 20.30
C ILE A 2 -1.95 -3.05 19.38
N LEU A 3 -2.47 -3.02 18.15
CA LEU A 3 -2.26 -1.94 17.21
C LEU A 3 -3.31 -0.85 17.41
N ALA A 4 -3.07 0.05 18.38
CA ALA A 4 -3.96 1.21 18.58
C ALA A 4 -3.62 2.37 17.64
N LYS A 5 -2.36 2.49 17.22
CA LYS A 5 -1.86 3.56 16.35
C LYS A 5 -0.81 3.02 15.38
N PRO A 6 -0.65 3.67 14.21
CA PRO A 6 0.44 3.35 13.29
C PRO A 6 1.82 3.56 13.96
N ALA A 7 2.80 2.77 13.52
CA ALA A 7 4.18 2.96 13.98
C ALA A 7 4.71 4.35 13.52
N PRO A 8 5.43 5.07 14.38
CA PRO A 8 5.90 6.43 14.07
C PRO A 8 6.75 6.51 12.79
N PHE A 9 7.65 5.55 12.58
CA PHE A 9 8.48 5.51 11.36
C PHE A 9 7.66 5.25 10.08
N VAL A 10 6.57 4.48 10.18
CA VAL A 10 5.64 4.29 9.06
C VAL A 10 4.88 5.57 8.78
N SER A 11 4.38 6.25 9.80
CA SER A 11 3.68 7.53 9.64
C SER A 11 4.60 8.58 9.00
N ALA A 12 5.87 8.64 9.41
CA ALA A 12 6.86 9.53 8.82
C ALA A 12 7.13 9.21 7.34
N PHE A 13 7.22 7.93 6.99
CA PHE A 13 7.38 7.49 5.59
C PHE A 13 6.17 7.87 4.73
N ILE A 14 4.95 7.62 5.21
CA ILE A 14 3.72 8.00 4.49
C ILE A 14 3.64 9.51 4.30
N GLU A 15 4.02 10.29 5.30
CA GLU A 15 4.09 11.76 5.16
C GLU A 15 5.09 12.18 4.09
N ALA A 16 6.28 11.59 4.05
CA ALA A 16 7.29 11.87 3.03
C ALA A 16 6.80 11.49 1.63
N VAL A 17 6.11 10.36 1.48
CA VAL A 17 5.50 9.93 0.22
C VAL A 17 4.40 10.89 -0.23
N ASP A 18 3.53 11.34 0.68
CA ASP A 18 2.49 12.33 0.37
C ASP A 18 3.07 13.66 -0.08
N GLN A 19 4.11 14.15 0.59
CA GLN A 19 4.81 15.38 0.20
C GLN A 19 5.45 15.25 -1.19
N ALA A 20 6.13 14.14 -1.47
CA ALA A 20 6.72 13.87 -2.78
C ALA A 20 5.66 13.79 -3.89
N SER A 21 4.53 13.13 -3.61
CA SER A 21 3.41 13.06 -4.55
C SER A 21 2.82 14.43 -4.86
N ARG A 22 2.69 15.30 -3.86
CA ARG A 22 2.16 16.67 -4.03
C ARG A 22 3.10 17.58 -4.84
N GLN A 23 4.40 17.35 -4.77
CA GLN A 23 5.36 18.11 -5.58
C GLN A 23 5.16 17.86 -7.07
N ASP A 24 4.90 16.62 -7.46
CA ASP A 24 4.66 16.26 -8.86
C ASP A 24 3.21 16.54 -9.31
N HIS A 25 2.26 16.30 -8.40
CA HIS A 25 0.82 16.40 -8.67
C HIS A 25 0.11 17.07 -7.48
N PRO A 26 0.01 18.42 -7.46
CA PRO A 26 -0.56 19.15 -6.32
C PRO A 26 -1.95 18.70 -5.90
N ASN A 27 -2.74 18.20 -6.84
CA ASN A 27 -4.10 17.71 -6.59
C ASN A 27 -4.18 16.23 -6.14
N ALA A 28 -3.07 15.53 -6.11
CA ALA A 28 -3.00 14.09 -5.77
C ALA A 28 -2.63 13.83 -4.30
N GLY A 29 -2.72 14.83 -3.44
CA GLY A 29 -2.42 14.70 -2.02
C GLY A 29 -3.42 13.83 -1.27
N LEU A 30 -2.93 13.10 -0.27
CA LEU A 30 -3.75 12.29 0.61
C LEU A 30 -4.47 13.17 1.66
N SER A 31 -5.72 12.83 1.97
CA SER A 31 -6.40 13.38 3.14
C SER A 31 -5.79 12.82 4.44
N ALA A 32 -6.08 13.47 5.57
CA ALA A 32 -5.63 12.98 6.88
C ALA A 32 -6.15 11.56 7.17
N ILE A 33 -7.39 11.27 6.79
CA ILE A 33 -8.00 9.94 6.96
C ILE A 33 -7.28 8.91 6.08
N GLN A 34 -6.99 9.24 4.84
CA GLN A 34 -6.25 8.34 3.92
C GLN A 34 -4.84 8.05 4.42
N ARG A 35 -4.11 9.07 4.91
CA ARG A 35 -2.78 8.87 5.51
C ARG A 35 -2.82 7.96 6.73
N THR A 36 -3.76 8.18 7.63
CA THR A 36 -3.93 7.36 8.83
C THR A 36 -4.26 5.91 8.47
N TRP A 37 -5.19 5.71 7.54
CA TRP A 37 -5.58 4.38 7.07
C TRP A 37 -4.39 3.65 6.42
N LEU A 38 -3.67 4.32 5.53
CA LEU A 38 -2.53 3.73 4.83
C LEU A 38 -1.39 3.39 5.80
N ALA A 39 -1.08 4.29 6.74
CA ALA A 39 -0.06 4.05 7.76
C ALA A 39 -0.45 2.88 8.69
N PHE A 40 -1.73 2.76 9.04
CA PHE A 40 -2.21 1.60 9.78
C PHE A 40 -2.04 0.30 8.98
N CYS A 41 -2.45 0.28 7.72
CA CYS A 41 -2.35 -0.92 6.87
C CYS A 41 -0.89 -1.37 6.69
N VAL A 42 0.04 -0.45 6.46
CA VAL A 42 1.47 -0.77 6.36
C VAL A 42 2.00 -1.31 7.68
N THR A 43 1.69 -0.65 8.80
CA THR A 43 2.09 -1.12 10.14
C THR A 43 1.54 -2.51 10.43
N ALA A 44 0.26 -2.74 10.13
CA ALA A 44 -0.40 -4.03 10.35
C ALA A 44 0.21 -5.14 9.48
N THR A 45 0.58 -4.83 8.23
CA THR A 45 1.29 -5.77 7.35
C THR A 45 2.64 -6.17 7.93
N LEU A 46 3.41 -5.20 8.44
CA LEU A 46 4.71 -5.47 9.06
C LEU A 46 4.59 -6.32 10.34
N VAL A 47 3.57 -6.06 11.15
CA VAL A 47 3.37 -6.77 12.42
C VAL A 47 2.79 -8.17 12.22
N THR A 48 1.83 -8.31 11.32
CA THR A 48 1.13 -9.59 11.11
C THR A 48 1.79 -10.48 10.05
N HIS A 49 2.78 -9.95 9.31
CA HIS A 49 3.42 -10.60 8.16
C HIS A 49 2.39 -11.11 7.13
N SER A 50 1.31 -10.35 6.95
CA SER A 50 0.19 -10.75 6.10
C SER A 50 -0.52 -9.54 5.51
N ILE A 51 -1.14 -9.72 4.35
CA ILE A 51 -2.06 -8.75 3.75
C ILE A 51 -3.46 -9.35 3.86
N CYS A 52 -4.09 -9.16 5.02
CA CYS A 52 -5.41 -9.74 5.31
C CYS A 52 -6.20 -8.87 6.27
N TRP A 53 -7.36 -8.37 5.84
CA TRP A 53 -8.21 -7.50 6.65
C TRP A 53 -8.62 -8.12 7.99
N ALA A 54 -8.93 -9.41 8.01
CA ALA A 54 -9.32 -10.10 9.23
C ALA A 54 -8.18 -10.17 10.26
N ARG A 55 -6.93 -10.30 9.79
CA ARG A 55 -5.76 -10.23 10.69
C ARG A 55 -5.53 -8.82 11.22
N PHE A 56 -5.76 -7.81 10.40
CA PHE A 56 -5.64 -6.41 10.80
C PHE A 56 -6.68 -6.04 11.86
N GLU A 57 -7.93 -6.48 11.69
CA GLU A 57 -8.98 -6.30 12.68
C GLU A 57 -8.61 -6.95 14.02
N ARG A 58 -8.16 -8.20 14.00
CA ARG A 58 -7.71 -8.89 15.23
C ARG A 58 -6.52 -8.21 15.90
N ALA A 59 -5.52 -7.78 15.13
CA ALA A 59 -4.34 -7.08 15.64
C ALA A 59 -4.69 -5.73 16.29
N SER A 60 -5.75 -5.06 15.81
CA SER A 60 -6.27 -3.81 16.37
C SER A 60 -7.33 -4.01 17.45
N LEU A 61 -7.65 -5.26 17.81
CA LEU A 61 -8.75 -5.61 18.71
C LEU A 61 -10.10 -4.96 18.31
N GLY A 62 -10.38 -4.95 17.00
CA GLY A 62 -11.61 -4.41 16.46
C GLY A 62 -11.69 -2.89 16.34
N THR A 63 -10.62 -2.16 16.66
CA THR A 63 -10.55 -0.70 16.42
C THR A 63 -10.77 -0.37 14.94
N TYR A 64 -10.25 -1.22 14.06
CA TYR A 64 -10.48 -1.15 12.61
C TYR A 64 -11.18 -2.42 12.15
N SER A 65 -12.45 -2.32 11.78
CA SER A 65 -13.22 -3.45 11.29
C SER A 65 -12.83 -3.83 9.86
N VAL A 66 -13.01 -5.11 9.51
CA VAL A 66 -12.84 -5.61 8.12
C VAL A 66 -13.66 -4.77 7.13
N ALA A 67 -14.91 -4.46 7.50
CA ALA A 67 -15.80 -3.66 6.64
C ALA A 67 -15.24 -2.26 6.38
N ALA A 68 -14.75 -1.56 7.41
CA ALA A 68 -14.19 -0.21 7.29
C ALA A 68 -12.89 -0.21 6.47
N LEU A 69 -11.98 -1.16 6.74
CA LEU A 69 -10.72 -1.30 6.02
C LEU A 69 -10.94 -1.56 4.53
N SER A 70 -11.80 -2.52 4.22
CA SER A 70 -12.16 -2.89 2.86
C SER A 70 -12.90 -1.77 2.12
N TRP A 71 -13.76 -1.03 2.80
CA TRP A 71 -14.48 0.11 2.24
C TRP A 71 -13.52 1.22 1.81
N MET A 72 -12.59 1.58 2.68
CA MET A 72 -11.56 2.58 2.37
C MET A 72 -10.71 2.17 1.16
N PHE A 73 -10.30 0.91 1.07
CA PHE A 73 -9.54 0.40 -0.07
C PHE A 73 -10.30 0.57 -1.39
N ARG A 74 -11.60 0.29 -1.39
CA ARG A 74 -12.43 0.30 -2.61
C ARG A 74 -12.94 1.68 -3.00
N HIS A 75 -13.21 2.55 -2.03
CA HIS A 75 -13.99 3.78 -2.25
C HIS A 75 -13.25 5.08 -1.98
N SER A 76 -12.09 5.07 -1.31
CA SER A 76 -11.38 6.30 -0.96
C SER A 76 -10.63 6.96 -2.12
N LYS A 77 -10.60 6.34 -3.30
CA LYS A 77 -9.94 6.86 -4.52
C LYS A 77 -8.48 7.27 -4.27
N LEU A 78 -7.73 6.39 -3.63
CA LEU A 78 -6.30 6.60 -3.42
C LEU A 78 -5.56 6.65 -4.77
N PRO A 79 -4.65 7.61 -4.98
CA PRO A 79 -3.87 7.73 -6.22
C PRO A 79 -2.71 6.73 -6.24
N TRP A 80 -3.00 5.45 -6.40
CA TRP A 80 -2.04 4.35 -6.25
C TRP A 80 -0.80 4.49 -7.13
N ASP A 81 -0.97 4.89 -8.40
CA ASP A 81 0.15 5.03 -9.34
C ASP A 81 1.13 6.12 -8.89
N GLN A 82 0.60 7.27 -8.46
CA GLN A 82 1.42 8.36 -7.95
C GLN A 82 2.09 8.01 -6.62
N LEU A 83 1.38 7.29 -5.73
CA LEU A 83 1.95 6.81 -4.47
C LEU A 83 3.09 5.82 -4.71
N LEU A 84 2.95 4.91 -5.68
CA LEU A 84 4.01 3.99 -6.06
C LEU A 84 5.26 4.73 -6.53
N VAL A 85 5.11 5.63 -7.48
CA VAL A 85 6.24 6.42 -8.00
C VAL A 85 6.88 7.27 -6.91
N ALA A 86 6.07 7.96 -6.10
CA ALA A 86 6.56 8.78 -5.00
C ALA A 86 7.30 7.94 -3.94
N SER A 87 6.81 6.74 -3.60
CA SER A 87 7.46 5.85 -2.64
C SER A 87 8.84 5.40 -3.12
N VAL A 88 8.96 5.03 -4.38
CA VAL A 88 10.26 4.66 -4.98
C VAL A 88 11.23 5.84 -4.94
N ARG A 89 10.79 7.04 -5.29
CA ARG A 89 11.63 8.25 -5.24
C ARG A 89 12.11 8.56 -3.82
N VAL A 90 11.23 8.48 -2.84
CA VAL A 90 11.60 8.70 -1.42
C VAL A 90 12.66 7.69 -0.98
N ILE A 91 12.48 6.41 -1.30
CA ILE A 91 13.44 5.36 -0.94
C ILE A 91 14.80 5.61 -1.61
N LEU A 92 14.82 5.88 -2.91
CA LEU A 92 16.06 6.13 -3.64
C LEU A 92 16.80 7.34 -3.10
N ARG A 93 16.08 8.44 -2.83
CA ARG A 93 16.65 9.67 -2.26
C ARG A 93 17.21 9.43 -0.86
N ASP A 94 16.44 8.83 0.03
CA ASP A 94 16.81 8.69 1.44
C ASP A 94 17.99 7.71 1.63
N HIS A 95 18.18 6.78 0.70
CA HIS A 95 19.30 5.84 0.70
C HIS A 95 20.44 6.24 -0.26
N GLY A 96 20.36 7.40 -0.89
CA GLY A 96 21.41 7.88 -1.80
C GLY A 96 21.64 6.98 -3.02
N ILE A 97 20.61 6.28 -3.49
CA ILE A 97 20.69 5.33 -4.61
C ILE A 97 20.55 6.12 -5.91
N THR A 98 21.64 6.21 -6.69
CA THR A 98 21.69 6.96 -7.95
C THR A 98 21.77 6.06 -9.19
N SER A 99 22.11 4.79 -9.00
CA SER A 99 22.23 3.81 -10.09
C SER A 99 21.97 2.39 -9.55
N GLY A 100 21.63 1.49 -10.46
CA GLY A 100 21.38 0.10 -10.11
C GLY A 100 20.88 -0.70 -11.30
N SER A 101 20.63 -1.99 -11.08
CA SER A 101 20.03 -2.90 -12.07
C SER A 101 18.57 -3.14 -11.72
N LEU A 102 17.69 -2.97 -12.72
CA LEU A 102 16.29 -3.37 -12.57
C LEU A 102 16.16 -4.87 -12.85
N VAL A 103 15.73 -5.62 -11.84
CA VAL A 103 15.41 -7.04 -11.99
C VAL A 103 13.89 -7.16 -12.03
N ILE A 104 13.39 -7.74 -13.13
CA ILE A 104 11.96 -8.07 -13.28
C ILE A 104 11.83 -9.57 -13.17
N ASP A 105 11.16 -10.04 -12.13
CA ASP A 105 10.82 -11.43 -11.94
C ASP A 105 9.36 -11.66 -12.31
N ASP A 106 9.12 -12.60 -13.23
CA ASP A 106 7.78 -12.97 -13.67
C ASP A 106 7.36 -14.25 -12.93
N THR A 107 6.46 -14.11 -11.98
CA THR A 107 5.91 -15.23 -11.23
C THR A 107 4.51 -15.60 -11.73
N ASP A 108 4.36 -16.83 -12.18
CA ASP A 108 3.04 -17.39 -12.49
C ASP A 108 2.24 -17.58 -11.19
N ASN A 109 1.22 -16.75 -11.00
CA ASN A 109 0.25 -16.94 -9.92
C ASN A 109 -1.00 -17.62 -10.49
N PRO A 110 -1.28 -18.91 -10.17
CA PRO A 110 -2.48 -19.58 -10.65
C PRO A 110 -3.73 -18.86 -10.12
N ARG A 111 -4.45 -18.24 -11.03
CA ARG A 111 -5.64 -17.47 -10.69
C ARG A 111 -6.91 -18.33 -10.81
N SER A 112 -7.90 -17.98 -10.03
CA SER A 112 -9.23 -18.59 -10.10
C SER A 112 -9.77 -18.58 -11.54
N LYS A 113 -10.39 -19.68 -11.97
CA LYS A 113 -11.07 -19.79 -13.28
C LYS A 113 -12.18 -18.73 -13.48
N SER A 114 -12.64 -18.09 -12.41
CA SER A 114 -13.65 -17.02 -12.43
C SER A 114 -13.09 -15.61 -12.60
N ALA A 115 -11.78 -15.43 -12.76
CA ALA A 115 -11.15 -14.11 -12.97
C ALA A 115 -11.40 -13.59 -14.40
N GLN A 116 -12.66 -13.37 -14.77
CA GLN A 116 -13.07 -12.93 -16.12
C GLN A 116 -12.99 -11.41 -16.34
N LYS A 117 -12.78 -10.63 -15.29
CA LYS A 117 -12.83 -9.14 -15.37
C LYS A 117 -11.46 -8.46 -15.39
N LEU A 118 -10.38 -9.19 -15.62
CA LEU A 118 -9.05 -8.61 -15.73
C LEU A 118 -8.77 -8.25 -17.20
N ALA A 119 -8.45 -6.96 -17.44
CA ALA A 119 -8.18 -6.45 -18.78
C ALA A 119 -6.96 -7.11 -19.46
N TYR A 120 -6.01 -7.60 -18.65
CA TYR A 120 -4.80 -8.28 -19.13
C TYR A 120 -4.57 -9.56 -18.32
N LEU A 121 -4.81 -10.69 -18.95
CA LEU A 121 -4.51 -12.01 -18.40
C LEU A 121 -3.58 -12.74 -19.38
N TYR A 122 -2.29 -12.76 -19.02
CA TYR A 122 -1.33 -13.60 -19.75
C TYR A 122 -1.34 -15.00 -19.15
N LYS A 123 -1.68 -15.98 -19.97
CA LYS A 123 -1.57 -17.40 -19.61
C LYS A 123 -0.46 -18.03 -20.44
N ARG A 124 0.59 -18.49 -19.79
CA ARG A 124 1.62 -19.30 -20.44
C ARG A 124 0.96 -20.57 -20.96
N ARG A 125 1.08 -20.85 -22.24
CA ARG A 125 0.71 -22.15 -22.80
C ARG A 125 1.82 -23.14 -22.44
N GLU A 126 1.45 -24.22 -21.77
CA GLU A 126 2.32 -25.38 -21.60
C GLU A 126 2.52 -26.08 -22.95
#